data_210fd569683b4648375841f5122cea78
#
_entry.id   210fd569683b4648375841f5122cea78
#
_cell.length_a   1.000
_cell.length_b   1.000
_cell.length_c   1.000
_cell.angle_alpha   90.00
_cell.angle_beta   90.00
_cell.angle_gamma   90.00
#
_symmetry.space_group_name_H-M   'P 1'
#
loop_
_entity.id
_entity.type
_entity.pdbx_description
1 polymer ?
#
loop_
_entity_poly.entity_id
_entity_poly.type
_entity_poly.pdbx_seq_one_letter_code
_entity_poly.pdbx_strand_id
1 'polypeptide(L)'
;MFIYKKPPRPHKPGEPLLYNNHKRPVTRRDFVAAGMLTGPSMVIGPAWLGALLKANRAGAALSPDIQAMLGPTQCAVPTASGGLPFIVFDLAGGANLVGSEVIVGTQGGQTNFLSTAGYEKLGVPGNMVPSSSANIDASLGLLWHADGAIKRGILSKATTPATAAGTNGAVFCAESQNDTQANPHNPMYGIADAGAQGLLLTLIGTQSTVSGGNSQAPMALINPALQPTTISQPSDATGLVSTGGASADPTSIAVIESQTRISGGNTPFVAGTETSIGGAMSAPNGGTPGVQLLTDATADTTLKNQVRCAYAKSAYTADAFGNPAALDPTQDPMIIAGSTPIFTASDFQNSDVAATATVMKLVIDGYAGAGTITLGGYDYHDGTRATGEGRNFTAGQMIGAVLEYAQRKGKPVMIYVISDGSLSSNLMVDNSVGGRGKLGWQGDNSSVASTFFLVYSPTGRPKLRNGAAGQQIGYFSSDGSVVTTGSPAANSVNQLAQLAILNYMGLLGTDAQFPTTLPGGQGLGAGSALAALTAFEPIV
;
A
#
# COMPACT_ATOMS: atom_id res chain seq x y z
N MET A 1 -3.02 -63.20 39.30
CA MET A 1 -3.89 -62.06 39.03
C MET A 1 -3.94 -61.88 37.52
N PHE A 2 -5.01 -62.33 36.85
CA PHE A 2 -5.15 -62.23 35.40
C PHE A 2 -5.73 -60.85 35.08
N ILE A 3 -4.96 -59.98 34.39
CA ILE A 3 -5.42 -58.70 33.92
C ILE A 3 -6.21 -58.94 32.62
N TYR A 4 -7.51 -58.90 32.68
CA TYR A 4 -8.40 -58.97 31.52
C TYR A 4 -8.28 -57.67 30.72
N LYS A 5 -7.52 -57.65 29.61
CA LYS A 5 -7.55 -56.54 28.64
C LYS A 5 -8.85 -56.62 27.85
N LYS A 6 -9.71 -55.61 28.04
CA LYS A 6 -10.93 -55.43 27.26
C LYS A 6 -10.57 -55.42 25.77
N PRO A 7 -11.21 -56.19 24.87
CA PRO A 7 -10.92 -56.18 23.46
C PRO A 7 -11.16 -54.77 22.90
N PRO A 8 -10.33 -54.28 21.94
CA PRO A 8 -10.50 -53.01 21.32
C PRO A 8 -11.87 -52.95 20.63
N ARG A 9 -12.57 -51.81 20.77
CA ARG A 9 -13.85 -51.60 20.09
C ARG A 9 -13.63 -51.69 18.58
N PRO A 10 -14.54 -52.32 17.82
CA PRO A 10 -14.46 -52.28 16.36
C PRO A 10 -14.59 -50.83 15.87
N HIS A 11 -13.71 -50.38 14.99
CA HIS A 11 -13.75 -49.05 14.36
C HIS A 11 -15.02 -48.91 13.54
N LYS A 12 -15.67 -47.77 13.70
CA LYS A 12 -16.81 -47.38 12.84
C LYS A 12 -16.27 -46.81 11.53
N PRO A 13 -16.96 -46.98 10.39
CA PRO A 13 -16.61 -46.30 9.15
C PRO A 13 -16.54 -44.79 9.38
N GLY A 14 -15.39 -44.16 9.09
CA GLY A 14 -15.14 -42.72 9.29
C GLY A 14 -14.50 -42.36 10.64
N GLU A 15 -14.26 -43.28 11.56
CA GLU A 15 -13.57 -43.01 12.81
C GLU A 15 -12.04 -43.05 12.60
N PRO A 16 -11.28 -41.99 12.97
CA PRO A 16 -9.84 -41.94 12.75
C PRO A 16 -9.12 -42.97 13.62
N LEU A 17 -8.14 -43.69 13.04
CA LEU A 17 -7.27 -44.63 13.75
C LEU A 17 -6.36 -43.86 14.71
N LEU A 18 -6.54 -44.06 16.02
CA LEU A 18 -5.73 -43.46 17.08
C LEU A 18 -4.74 -44.50 17.63
N TYR A 19 -3.45 -44.21 17.54
CA TYR A 19 -2.38 -44.98 18.15
C TYR A 19 -1.86 -44.27 19.40
N ASN A 20 -1.54 -45.00 20.46
CA ASN A 20 -1.16 -44.45 21.77
C ASN A 20 0.11 -43.59 21.76
N ASN A 21 0.92 -43.69 20.73
CA ASN A 21 2.21 -42.98 20.56
C ASN A 21 2.24 -42.00 19.39
N HIS A 22 1.10 -41.73 18.76
CA HIS A 22 0.99 -40.77 17.68
C HIS A 22 0.07 -39.60 18.06
N LYS A 23 0.42 -38.38 17.62
CA LYS A 23 -0.49 -37.24 17.70
C LYS A 23 -1.75 -37.55 16.89
N ARG A 24 -2.89 -37.04 17.36
CA ARG A 24 -4.17 -37.20 16.68
C ARG A 24 -4.05 -36.78 15.21
N PRO A 25 -4.48 -37.63 14.26
CA PRO A 25 -4.47 -37.27 12.86
C PRO A 25 -5.32 -36.00 12.67
N VAL A 26 -4.77 -35.02 12.00
CA VAL A 26 -5.53 -33.83 11.58
C VAL A 26 -6.44 -34.20 10.42
N THR A 27 -7.68 -33.72 10.42
CA THR A 27 -8.58 -33.92 9.29
C THR A 27 -8.04 -33.15 8.08
N ARG A 28 -8.37 -33.60 6.85
CA ARG A 28 -8.02 -32.86 5.63
C ARG A 28 -8.54 -31.42 5.69
N ARG A 29 -9.68 -31.20 6.32
CA ARG A 29 -10.28 -29.89 6.52
C ARG A 29 -9.44 -29.03 7.47
N ASP A 30 -8.96 -29.58 8.57
CA ASP A 30 -8.10 -28.86 9.53
C ASP A 30 -6.73 -28.56 8.93
N PHE A 31 -6.18 -29.48 8.10
CA PHE A 31 -4.94 -29.28 7.38
C PHE A 31 -5.07 -28.17 6.31
N VAL A 32 -6.14 -28.20 5.53
CA VAL A 32 -6.44 -27.18 4.51
C VAL A 32 -6.79 -25.84 5.17
N ALA A 33 -7.57 -25.84 6.25
CA ALA A 33 -7.89 -24.63 7.01
C ALA A 33 -6.64 -23.99 7.62
N ALA A 34 -5.72 -24.79 8.18
CA ALA A 34 -4.44 -24.31 8.67
C ALA A 34 -3.55 -23.72 7.55
N GLY A 35 -3.58 -24.31 6.35
CA GLY A 35 -2.85 -23.80 5.19
C GLY A 35 -3.48 -22.59 4.51
N MET A 36 -4.82 -22.46 4.53
CA MET A 36 -5.54 -21.33 3.91
C MET A 36 -5.64 -20.09 4.80
N LEU A 37 -5.61 -20.25 6.14
CA LEU A 37 -5.69 -19.13 7.07
C LEU A 37 -4.39 -18.31 7.21
N THR A 38 -3.29 -18.80 6.63
CA THR A 38 -1.96 -18.23 6.86
C THR A 38 -1.27 -17.70 5.61
N GLY A 39 -1.97 -17.53 4.49
CA GLY A 39 -1.39 -16.99 3.25
C GLY A 39 -0.25 -17.86 2.66
N PRO A 40 0.31 -17.51 1.50
CA PRO A 40 1.37 -18.30 0.85
C PRO A 40 2.69 -18.41 1.64
N SER A 41 2.83 -17.72 2.76
CA SER A 41 4.02 -17.75 3.62
C SER A 41 4.06 -18.86 4.66
N MET A 42 3.03 -19.71 4.80
CA MET A 42 2.99 -20.77 5.81
C MET A 42 2.66 -22.16 5.29
N VAL A 43 3.30 -22.60 4.24
CA VAL A 43 3.53 -24.04 4.05
C VAL A 43 4.92 -24.37 4.62
N ILE A 44 5.05 -24.26 5.94
CA ILE A 44 6.30 -24.59 6.65
C ILE A 44 6.09 -25.91 7.38
N GLY A 45 6.91 -26.86 7.04
CA GLY A 45 6.99 -28.14 7.75
C GLY A 45 7.40 -27.98 9.22
N PRO A 46 7.23 -29.04 10.04
CA PRO A 46 7.50 -28.99 11.48
C PRO A 46 8.93 -28.55 11.82
N ALA A 47 9.10 -27.89 12.94
CA ALA A 47 10.39 -27.33 13.42
C ALA A 47 11.58 -28.32 13.48
N TRP A 48 11.37 -29.63 13.39
CA TRP A 48 12.43 -30.65 13.31
C TRP A 48 13.18 -30.65 11.95
N LEU A 49 12.57 -30.11 10.88
CA LEU A 49 13.23 -29.95 9.58
C LEU A 49 14.41 -28.96 9.68
N GLY A 50 14.26 -27.89 10.46
CA GLY A 50 15.31 -26.90 10.69
C GLY A 50 16.54 -27.45 11.42
N ALA A 51 16.41 -28.54 12.17
CA ALA A 51 17.53 -29.20 12.88
C ALA A 51 18.38 -30.08 11.95
N LEU A 52 17.81 -30.60 10.87
CA LEU A 52 18.51 -31.44 9.86
C LEU A 52 19.34 -30.59 8.89
N LEU A 53 19.11 -29.27 8.84
CA LEU A 53 19.59 -28.37 7.80
C LEU A 53 20.86 -27.56 8.17
N LYS A 54 21.56 -27.93 9.24
CA LYS A 54 22.80 -27.24 9.67
C LYS A 54 24.07 -27.78 9.05
N ALA A 55 24.17 -27.88 7.73
CA ALA A 55 25.43 -28.32 7.11
C ALA A 55 25.78 -27.53 5.85
N ASN A 56 26.86 -26.79 5.94
CA ASN A 56 27.78 -26.26 4.91
C ASN A 56 27.28 -25.30 3.83
N ARG A 57 27.80 -24.08 3.92
CA ARG A 57 27.65 -22.99 2.97
C ARG A 57 28.39 -23.28 1.66
N ALA A 58 27.66 -23.56 0.60
CA ALA A 58 28.07 -23.31 -0.77
C ALA A 58 26.84 -22.69 -1.47
N GLY A 59 26.96 -21.52 -2.09
CA GLY A 59 25.86 -20.84 -2.75
C GLY A 59 25.22 -21.78 -3.78
N ALA A 60 23.99 -22.21 -3.53
CA ALA A 60 23.26 -23.08 -4.42
C ALA A 60 22.34 -22.20 -5.29
N ALA A 61 22.71 -22.02 -6.55
CA ALA A 61 21.76 -21.56 -7.55
C ALA A 61 20.62 -22.58 -7.67
N LEU A 62 19.39 -22.11 -7.95
CA LEU A 62 18.25 -22.97 -8.26
C LEU A 62 18.62 -24.02 -9.31
N SER A 63 18.14 -25.22 -9.14
CA SER A 63 18.36 -26.30 -10.12
C SER A 63 17.69 -25.95 -11.46
N PRO A 64 18.30 -26.38 -12.60
CA PRO A 64 17.87 -25.97 -13.94
C PRO A 64 16.40 -26.28 -14.27
N ASP A 65 15.86 -27.37 -13.70
CA ASP A 65 14.44 -27.75 -13.86
C ASP A 65 13.49 -26.77 -13.16
N ILE A 66 13.85 -26.27 -11.98
CA ILE A 66 13.08 -25.25 -11.26
C ILE A 66 13.21 -23.88 -11.95
N GLN A 67 14.42 -23.53 -12.41
CA GLN A 67 14.62 -22.30 -13.20
C GLN A 67 13.77 -22.30 -14.48
N ALA A 68 13.68 -23.44 -15.17
CA ALA A 68 12.86 -23.57 -16.37
C ALA A 68 11.36 -23.39 -16.07
N MET A 69 10.90 -23.80 -14.88
CA MET A 69 9.51 -23.59 -14.45
C MET A 69 9.17 -22.13 -14.15
N LEU A 70 10.15 -21.32 -13.76
CA LEU A 70 9.97 -19.90 -13.43
C LEU A 70 9.92 -18.99 -14.66
N GLY A 71 9.86 -19.56 -15.85
CA GLY A 71 9.72 -18.83 -17.12
C GLY A 71 8.31 -18.26 -17.33
N PRO A 72 8.15 -17.34 -18.31
CA PRO A 72 6.90 -16.60 -18.53
C PRO A 72 5.70 -17.47 -18.90
N THR A 73 5.93 -18.72 -19.29
CA THR A 73 4.89 -19.65 -19.73
C THR A 73 4.41 -20.62 -18.63
N GLN A 74 5.04 -20.61 -17.46
CA GLN A 74 4.71 -21.56 -16.38
C GLN A 74 4.44 -20.83 -15.06
N CYS A 75 5.46 -20.65 -14.23
CA CYS A 75 5.34 -20.01 -12.91
C CYS A 75 6.03 -18.64 -12.97
N ALA A 76 5.50 -17.72 -13.73
CA ALA A 76 6.13 -16.41 -13.92
C ALA A 76 6.49 -15.74 -12.58
N VAL A 77 7.73 -15.31 -12.48
CA VAL A 77 8.24 -14.46 -11.39
C VAL A 77 8.68 -13.12 -11.99
N PRO A 78 8.44 -12.01 -11.29
CA PRO A 78 8.96 -10.74 -11.73
C PRO A 78 10.50 -10.79 -11.73
N THR A 79 11.12 -10.47 -12.86
CA THR A 79 12.60 -10.36 -12.98
C THR A 79 13.10 -8.96 -12.69
N ALA A 80 12.20 -8.00 -12.67
CA ALA A 80 12.46 -6.61 -12.30
C ALA A 80 11.21 -6.00 -11.68
N SER A 81 11.39 -5.00 -10.82
CA SER A 81 10.28 -4.15 -10.39
C SER A 81 9.77 -3.35 -11.59
N GLY A 82 8.47 -3.14 -11.68
CA GLY A 82 7.83 -2.36 -12.72
C GLY A 82 7.11 -1.13 -12.17
N GLY A 83 6.93 -0.12 -13.01
CA GLY A 83 6.22 1.10 -12.68
C GLY A 83 7.02 2.06 -11.80
N LEU A 84 6.32 3.07 -11.30
CA LEU A 84 6.82 4.08 -10.37
C LEU A 84 6.47 3.63 -8.93
N PRO A 85 7.39 3.62 -7.96
CA PRO A 85 7.07 3.41 -6.54
C PRO A 85 5.89 4.27 -6.09
N PHE A 86 4.86 3.64 -5.52
CA PHE A 86 3.63 4.32 -5.13
C PHE A 86 3.28 4.01 -3.68
N ILE A 87 3.06 5.05 -2.87
CA ILE A 87 2.72 4.91 -1.46
C ILE A 87 1.49 5.76 -1.14
N VAL A 88 0.49 5.14 -0.53
CA VAL A 88 -0.67 5.82 0.05
C VAL A 88 -0.43 6.07 1.53
N PHE A 89 -0.60 7.32 1.97
CA PHE A 89 -0.81 7.64 3.38
C PHE A 89 -2.32 7.76 3.62
N ASP A 90 -2.85 6.83 4.37
CA ASP A 90 -4.26 6.72 4.73
C ASP A 90 -4.43 7.21 6.17
N LEU A 91 -4.86 8.48 6.31
CA LEU A 91 -5.05 9.15 7.58
C LEU A 91 -6.44 8.79 8.14
N ALA A 92 -6.48 7.74 8.97
CA ALA A 92 -7.72 7.15 9.47
C ALA A 92 -8.48 8.09 10.40
N GLY A 93 -9.61 8.56 9.94
CA GLY A 93 -10.45 9.61 10.53
C GLY A 93 -10.61 10.80 9.57
N GLY A 94 -11.18 11.89 10.01
CA GLY A 94 -11.51 13.05 9.19
C GLY A 94 -10.42 14.13 9.18
N ALA A 95 -9.21 13.87 8.69
CA ALA A 95 -8.14 14.88 8.65
C ALA A 95 -8.46 16.06 7.72
N ASN A 96 -8.19 17.28 8.16
CA ASN A 96 -8.17 18.44 7.27
C ASN A 96 -6.82 18.52 6.53
N LEU A 97 -6.86 18.42 5.20
CA LEU A 97 -5.68 18.42 4.33
C LEU A 97 -5.48 19.71 3.55
N VAL A 98 -6.46 20.63 3.58
CA VAL A 98 -6.47 21.86 2.76
C VAL A 98 -6.71 23.12 3.58
N GLY A 99 -6.42 24.27 2.99
CA GLY A 99 -6.51 25.57 3.66
C GLY A 99 -5.34 25.78 4.61
N SER A 100 -5.39 25.22 5.78
CA SER A 100 -4.30 25.32 6.77
C SER A 100 -3.11 24.39 6.49
N GLU A 101 -3.22 23.52 5.51
CA GLU A 101 -2.16 22.66 5.00
C GLU A 101 -1.85 23.00 3.53
N VAL A 102 -2.37 22.27 2.56
CA VAL A 102 -2.28 22.63 1.14
C VAL A 102 -3.23 23.82 0.87
N ILE A 103 -2.73 24.85 0.23
CA ILE A 103 -3.58 25.99 -0.20
C ILE A 103 -4.49 25.51 -1.32
N VAL A 104 -5.76 25.90 -1.26
CA VAL A 104 -6.74 25.69 -2.32
C VAL A 104 -7.35 27.04 -2.71
N GLY A 105 -7.78 27.13 -3.96
CA GLY A 105 -8.40 28.32 -4.52
C GLY A 105 -9.70 28.02 -5.25
N THR A 106 -10.30 29.08 -5.78
CA THR A 106 -11.47 29.05 -6.66
C THR A 106 -11.06 28.55 -8.06
N GLN A 107 -11.97 28.58 -9.01
CA GLN A 107 -11.69 28.26 -10.41
C GLN A 107 -10.49 29.07 -10.92
N GLY A 108 -9.46 28.35 -11.41
CA GLY A 108 -8.19 28.96 -11.83
C GLY A 108 -6.99 28.50 -10.97
N GLY A 109 -7.24 27.76 -9.88
CA GLY A 109 -6.19 27.10 -9.12
C GLY A 109 -5.80 27.78 -7.81
N GLN A 110 -4.72 27.29 -7.20
CA GLN A 110 -4.27 27.64 -5.85
C GLN A 110 -4.01 29.14 -5.62
N THR A 111 -3.71 29.90 -6.67
CA THR A 111 -3.43 31.34 -6.57
C THR A 111 -4.69 32.22 -6.69
N ASN A 112 -5.83 31.62 -7.01
CA ASN A 112 -7.11 32.31 -7.05
C ASN A 112 -7.84 32.12 -5.70
N PHE A 113 -7.42 32.88 -4.70
CA PHE A 113 -7.73 32.62 -3.30
C PHE A 113 -9.24 32.69 -2.98
N LEU A 114 -9.63 31.91 -1.97
CA LEU A 114 -10.94 31.94 -1.34
C LEU A 114 -11.15 33.28 -0.60
N SER A 115 -12.37 33.56 -0.17
CA SER A 115 -12.63 34.64 0.80
C SER A 115 -11.95 34.31 2.16
N THR A 116 -11.80 35.36 2.98
CA THR A 116 -11.33 35.14 4.37
C THR A 116 -12.21 34.16 5.11
N ALA A 117 -13.53 34.29 5.01
CA ALA A 117 -14.49 33.35 5.63
C ALA A 117 -14.33 31.91 5.11
N GLY A 118 -14.02 31.75 3.81
CA GLY A 118 -13.73 30.44 3.23
C GLY A 118 -12.48 29.78 3.85
N TYR A 119 -11.42 30.54 4.02
CA TYR A 119 -10.22 30.03 4.71
C TYR A 119 -10.44 29.82 6.22
N GLU A 120 -11.26 30.65 6.86
CA GLU A 120 -11.63 30.46 8.26
C GLU A 120 -12.37 29.12 8.46
N LYS A 121 -13.29 28.77 7.55
CA LYS A 121 -13.94 27.45 7.53
C LYS A 121 -12.92 26.31 7.44
N LEU A 122 -11.81 26.52 6.72
CA LEU A 122 -10.70 25.58 6.56
C LEU A 122 -9.61 25.68 7.67
N GLY A 123 -9.92 26.35 8.77
CA GLY A 123 -9.06 26.42 9.95
C GLY A 123 -7.98 27.50 9.95
N VAL A 124 -8.02 28.46 9.01
CA VAL A 124 -7.04 29.55 8.87
C VAL A 124 -7.65 30.87 9.35
N PRO A 125 -7.17 31.52 10.43
CA PRO A 125 -7.71 32.78 10.89
C PRO A 125 -7.39 33.94 9.91
N GLY A 126 -8.19 35.00 9.95
CA GLY A 126 -8.12 36.09 8.99
C GLY A 126 -6.76 36.78 8.83
N ASN A 127 -5.93 36.78 9.88
CA ASN A 127 -4.57 37.34 9.83
C ASN A 127 -3.52 36.36 9.24
N MET A 128 -3.89 35.10 8.93
CA MET A 128 -3.02 34.09 8.36
C MET A 128 -3.45 33.65 6.94
N VAL A 129 -4.45 34.28 6.35
CA VAL A 129 -4.93 33.89 5.01
C VAL A 129 -3.85 34.06 3.94
N PRO A 130 -3.83 33.23 2.89
CA PRO A 130 -2.77 33.24 1.87
C PRO A 130 -2.80 34.45 0.91
N SER A 131 -3.73 35.37 1.06
CA SER A 131 -3.68 36.67 0.36
C SER A 131 -2.40 37.48 0.70
N SER A 132 -1.75 37.16 1.82
CA SER A 132 -0.39 37.60 2.14
C SER A 132 0.62 36.55 1.70
N SER A 133 1.63 36.92 0.90
CA SER A 133 2.71 36.02 0.44
C SER A 133 3.53 35.47 1.60
N ALA A 134 3.56 36.14 2.76
CA ALA A 134 4.21 35.62 3.97
C ALA A 134 3.55 34.34 4.51
N ASN A 135 2.31 34.08 4.16
CA ASN A 135 1.54 32.91 4.57
C ASN A 135 1.59 31.78 3.54
N ILE A 136 2.40 31.91 2.49
CA ILE A 136 2.55 30.92 1.43
C ILE A 136 3.98 30.36 1.43
N ASP A 137 4.10 29.04 1.21
CA ASP A 137 5.36 28.35 1.02
C ASP A 137 5.23 27.41 -0.20
N ALA A 138 6.16 27.55 -1.16
CA ALA A 138 6.23 26.74 -2.38
C ALA A 138 7.48 25.85 -2.42
N SER A 139 8.16 25.66 -1.30
CA SER A 139 9.43 24.92 -1.26
C SER A 139 9.31 23.49 -1.79
N LEU A 140 8.14 22.86 -1.61
CA LEU A 140 7.79 21.53 -2.11
C LEU A 140 7.07 21.54 -3.48
N GLY A 141 7.06 22.67 -4.18
CA GLY A 141 6.40 22.81 -5.49
C GLY A 141 4.91 23.14 -5.40
N LEU A 142 4.13 22.36 -4.68
CA LEU A 142 2.74 22.63 -4.34
C LEU A 142 2.69 23.84 -3.39
N LEU A 143 1.65 24.66 -3.46
CA LEU A 143 1.49 25.79 -2.54
C LEU A 143 0.94 25.30 -1.19
N TRP A 144 1.66 25.58 -0.15
CA TRP A 144 1.34 25.25 1.23
C TRP A 144 1.09 26.51 2.06
N HIS A 145 0.26 26.39 3.08
CA HIS A 145 0.24 27.39 4.13
C HIS A 145 1.62 27.42 4.81
N ALA A 146 2.19 28.63 4.97
CA ALA A 146 3.55 28.78 5.49
C ALA A 146 3.78 28.09 6.85
N ASP A 147 2.72 28.03 7.69
CA ASP A 147 2.72 27.33 8.96
C ASP A 147 1.98 25.98 8.90
N GLY A 148 1.78 25.36 7.72
CA GLY A 148 1.14 24.05 7.57
C GLY A 148 1.86 22.97 8.37
N ALA A 149 1.14 22.18 9.18
CA ALA A 149 1.72 21.18 10.05
C ALA A 149 2.32 20.03 9.25
N ILE A 150 1.64 19.53 8.23
CA ILE A 150 2.15 18.48 7.32
C ILE A 150 3.45 18.97 6.67
N LYS A 151 3.46 20.19 6.10
CA LYS A 151 4.68 20.73 5.46
C LYS A 151 5.83 20.83 6.45
N ARG A 152 5.59 21.36 7.65
CA ARG A 152 6.64 21.44 8.71
C ARG A 152 7.16 20.06 9.07
N GLY A 153 6.29 19.07 9.18
CA GLY A 153 6.67 17.67 9.40
C GLY A 153 7.53 17.14 8.25
N ILE A 154 7.13 17.34 6.99
CA ILE A 154 7.91 16.94 5.81
C ILE A 154 9.32 17.53 5.89
N LEU A 155 9.43 18.84 6.04
CA LEU A 155 10.72 19.53 6.06
C LEU A 155 11.60 19.14 7.27
N SER A 156 11.02 18.66 8.36
CA SER A 156 11.77 18.15 9.50
C SER A 156 12.52 16.83 9.23
N LYS A 157 12.06 16.04 8.25
CA LYS A 157 12.66 14.77 7.84
C LYS A 157 13.32 14.82 6.46
N ALA A 158 12.81 15.63 5.53
CA ALA A 158 13.43 15.91 4.23
C ALA A 158 14.59 16.90 4.40
N THR A 159 15.67 16.44 5.04
CA THR A 159 16.80 17.28 5.47
C THR A 159 17.78 17.59 4.35
N THR A 160 17.77 16.81 3.28
CA THR A 160 18.62 17.05 2.09
C THR A 160 17.94 18.12 1.20
N PRO A 161 18.61 19.22 0.85
CA PRO A 161 18.01 20.26 0.01
C PRO A 161 17.46 19.75 -1.33
N ALA A 162 18.09 18.72 -1.90
CA ALA A 162 17.64 18.08 -3.14
C ALA A 162 16.28 17.39 -3.00
N THR A 163 15.89 16.95 -1.79
CA THR A 163 14.58 16.33 -1.54
C THR A 163 13.47 17.34 -1.81
N ALA A 164 13.51 18.51 -1.20
CA ALA A 164 12.51 19.56 -1.45
C ALA A 164 12.60 20.09 -2.89
N ALA A 165 13.81 20.29 -3.43
CA ALA A 165 14.01 20.79 -4.78
C ALA A 165 13.50 19.82 -5.86
N GLY A 166 13.56 18.51 -5.63
CA GLY A 166 13.06 17.46 -6.53
C GLY A 166 11.58 17.12 -6.33
N THR A 167 10.89 17.74 -5.35
CA THR A 167 9.49 17.45 -5.04
C THR A 167 8.56 18.45 -5.71
N ASN A 168 7.41 17.96 -6.20
CA ASN A 168 6.25 18.74 -6.63
C ASN A 168 4.97 18.01 -6.19
N GLY A 169 3.79 18.59 -6.44
CA GLY A 169 2.53 17.95 -6.09
C GLY A 169 1.33 18.57 -6.76
N ALA A 170 0.17 17.95 -6.58
CA ALA A 170 -1.12 18.49 -6.98
C ALA A 170 -2.20 18.12 -5.95
N VAL A 171 -3.24 18.94 -5.87
CA VAL A 171 -4.39 18.74 -4.98
C VAL A 171 -5.64 18.41 -5.80
N PHE A 172 -6.42 17.45 -5.32
CA PHE A 172 -7.70 17.05 -5.87
C PHE A 172 -8.81 17.56 -4.95
N CYS A 173 -9.61 18.50 -5.46
CA CYS A 173 -10.75 19.05 -4.73
C CYS A 173 -11.96 18.14 -4.94
N ALA A 174 -12.29 17.34 -3.94
CA ALA A 174 -13.38 16.38 -4.02
C ALA A 174 -14.10 16.28 -2.67
N GLU A 175 -15.45 16.28 -2.71
CA GLU A 175 -16.24 16.00 -1.53
C GLU A 175 -16.03 14.56 -1.05
N SER A 176 -16.15 14.38 0.25
CA SER A 176 -16.34 13.08 0.87
C SER A 176 -17.84 12.72 0.86
N GLN A 177 -18.20 11.51 0.51
CA GLN A 177 -19.62 11.09 0.51
C GLN A 177 -20.16 10.86 1.92
N ASN A 178 -19.30 10.47 2.84
CA ASN A 178 -19.55 10.39 4.28
C ASN A 178 -18.20 10.38 5.02
N ASP A 179 -18.24 10.44 6.32
CA ASP A 179 -17.09 10.42 7.23
C ASP A 179 -16.73 9.00 7.73
N THR A 180 -17.24 7.97 7.06
CA THR A 180 -16.93 6.58 7.37
C THR A 180 -15.87 6.04 6.42
N GLN A 181 -15.34 4.85 6.68
CA GLN A 181 -14.33 4.14 5.90
C GLN A 181 -14.59 4.07 4.38
N ALA A 182 -15.72 4.61 3.90
CA ALA A 182 -16.06 4.65 2.48
C ALA A 182 -15.31 5.74 1.68
N ASN A 183 -14.63 6.69 2.32
CA ASN A 183 -14.05 7.87 1.66
C ASN A 183 -12.66 8.25 2.16
N PRO A 184 -11.83 8.82 1.25
CA PRO A 184 -11.80 8.55 -0.17
C PRO A 184 -11.30 7.13 -0.44
N HIS A 185 -11.57 6.57 -1.61
CA HIS A 185 -11.16 5.21 -1.94
C HIS A 185 -9.68 5.12 -2.29
N ASN A 186 -9.04 4.05 -1.78
CA ASN A 186 -7.64 3.74 -2.04
C ASN A 186 -7.46 3.18 -3.48
N PRO A 187 -6.58 3.77 -4.31
CA PRO A 187 -6.43 3.39 -5.72
C PRO A 187 -5.55 2.17 -5.98
N MET A 188 -5.03 1.47 -4.96
CA MET A 188 -3.95 0.47 -5.06
C MET A 188 -4.12 -0.55 -6.20
N TYR A 189 -5.32 -1.12 -6.38
CA TYR A 189 -5.53 -2.13 -7.42
C TYR A 189 -5.36 -1.54 -8.82
N GLY A 190 -5.91 -0.36 -9.08
CA GLY A 190 -5.71 0.32 -10.35
C GLY A 190 -4.27 0.77 -10.57
N ILE A 191 -3.52 1.06 -9.51
CA ILE A 191 -2.08 1.32 -9.58
C ILE A 191 -1.32 0.05 -9.98
N ALA A 192 -1.72 -1.12 -9.46
CA ALA A 192 -1.17 -2.41 -9.91
C ALA A 192 -1.50 -2.70 -11.38
N ASP A 193 -2.75 -2.47 -11.80
CA ASP A 193 -3.19 -2.60 -13.18
C ASP A 193 -2.45 -1.64 -14.13
N ALA A 194 -2.06 -0.45 -13.63
CA ALA A 194 -1.23 0.52 -14.33
C ALA A 194 0.28 0.16 -14.36
N GLY A 195 0.67 -1.01 -13.85
CA GLY A 195 2.01 -1.56 -14.00
C GLY A 195 2.90 -1.49 -12.76
N ALA A 196 2.39 -1.08 -11.60
CA ALA A 196 3.15 -1.15 -10.35
C ALA A 196 3.37 -2.61 -9.95
N GLN A 197 4.62 -3.07 -10.01
CA GLN A 197 5.02 -4.43 -9.66
C GLN A 197 6.30 -4.42 -8.83
N GLY A 198 6.32 -5.22 -7.76
CA GLY A 198 7.52 -5.50 -6.99
C GLY A 198 8.09 -6.87 -7.28
N LEU A 199 9.36 -7.04 -6.93
CA LEU A 199 10.07 -8.32 -7.08
C LEU A 199 9.50 -9.44 -6.19
N LEU A 200 8.91 -9.10 -5.04
CA LEU A 200 8.31 -10.04 -4.09
C LEU A 200 6.80 -9.98 -4.09
N LEU A 201 6.25 -8.77 -4.02
CA LEU A 201 4.83 -8.51 -3.82
C LEU A 201 4.36 -7.40 -4.75
N THR A 202 3.13 -7.50 -5.24
CA THR A 202 2.52 -6.40 -5.99
C THR A 202 2.03 -5.33 -5.04
N LEU A 203 1.22 -5.70 -4.05
CA LEU A 203 0.60 -4.78 -3.11
C LEU A 203 0.90 -5.16 -1.66
N ILE A 204 1.21 -4.17 -0.84
CA ILE A 204 1.35 -4.31 0.62
C ILE A 204 0.53 -3.24 1.34
N GLY A 205 0.18 -3.49 2.59
CA GLY A 205 -0.52 -2.51 3.42
C GLY A 205 -0.30 -2.75 4.91
N THR A 206 -0.48 -1.74 5.74
CA THR A 206 -0.27 -1.85 7.18
C THR A 206 -1.48 -2.43 7.93
N GLN A 207 -2.63 -2.59 7.24
CA GLN A 207 -3.85 -3.15 7.80
C GLN A 207 -4.25 -4.44 7.07
N SER A 208 -4.86 -5.38 7.79
CA SER A 208 -5.42 -6.62 7.23
C SER A 208 -6.83 -6.38 6.67
N THR A 209 -6.92 -5.53 5.66
CA THR A 209 -8.15 -5.16 4.96
C THR A 209 -7.99 -5.39 3.45
N VAL A 210 -9.08 -5.28 2.71
CA VAL A 210 -9.06 -5.43 1.25
C VAL A 210 -8.17 -4.37 0.58
N SER A 211 -8.13 -3.16 1.11
CA SER A 211 -7.28 -2.07 0.58
C SER A 211 -5.87 -2.04 1.19
N GLY A 212 -5.59 -2.85 2.21
CA GLY A 212 -4.37 -2.74 2.99
C GLY A 212 -4.32 -1.52 3.93
N GLY A 213 -5.39 -0.72 3.98
CA GLY A 213 -5.55 0.50 4.77
C GLY A 213 -6.91 0.60 5.45
N ASN A 214 -7.23 1.78 5.99
CA ASN A 214 -8.52 2.08 6.60
C ASN A 214 -9.60 2.39 5.53
N SER A 215 -9.26 3.22 4.53
CA SER A 215 -10.13 3.54 3.42
C SER A 215 -10.38 2.34 2.51
N GLN A 216 -11.57 2.24 1.94
CA GLN A 216 -11.92 1.14 1.02
C GLN A 216 -11.21 1.30 -0.34
N ALA A 217 -11.15 0.22 -1.10
CA ALA A 217 -10.82 0.25 -2.52
C ALA A 217 -12.11 0.33 -3.36
N PRO A 218 -12.10 0.97 -4.55
CA PRO A 218 -13.22 0.90 -5.48
C PRO A 218 -13.58 -0.55 -5.79
N MET A 219 -14.83 -0.94 -5.53
CA MET A 219 -15.27 -2.34 -5.66
C MET A 219 -15.01 -2.91 -7.06
N ALA A 220 -15.17 -2.09 -8.11
CA ALA A 220 -14.93 -2.51 -9.49
C ALA A 220 -13.45 -2.80 -9.82
N LEU A 221 -12.51 -2.33 -8.99
CA LEU A 221 -11.08 -2.53 -9.18
C LEU A 221 -10.51 -3.66 -8.32
N ILE A 222 -11.27 -4.16 -7.34
CA ILE A 222 -10.76 -5.19 -6.41
C ILE A 222 -10.44 -6.47 -7.17
N ASN A 223 -9.17 -6.87 -7.11
CA ASN A 223 -8.69 -8.13 -7.63
C ASN A 223 -8.26 -9.04 -6.46
N PRO A 224 -9.05 -10.09 -6.14
CA PRO A 224 -8.73 -10.98 -5.01
C PRO A 224 -7.36 -11.67 -5.12
N ALA A 225 -6.82 -11.80 -6.35
CA ALA A 225 -5.49 -12.38 -6.56
C ALA A 225 -4.34 -11.42 -6.19
N LEU A 226 -4.63 -10.13 -6.05
CA LEU A 226 -3.66 -9.08 -5.71
C LEU A 226 -3.90 -8.49 -4.32
N GLN A 227 -4.64 -9.17 -3.44
CA GLN A 227 -4.93 -8.66 -2.10
C GLN A 227 -3.64 -8.24 -1.38
N PRO A 228 -3.60 -7.03 -0.78
CA PRO A 228 -2.40 -6.53 -0.12
C PRO A 228 -1.91 -7.46 1.01
N THR A 229 -0.61 -7.75 1.00
CA THR A 229 0.03 -8.44 2.12
C THR A 229 0.21 -7.49 3.29
N THR A 230 -0.20 -7.91 4.49
CA THR A 230 -0.05 -7.07 5.69
C THR A 230 1.41 -6.99 6.12
N ILE A 231 1.95 -5.77 6.14
CA ILE A 231 3.33 -5.45 6.54
C ILE A 231 3.28 -4.22 7.44
N SER A 232 3.40 -4.40 8.73
CA SER A 232 3.28 -3.34 9.74
C SER A 232 4.54 -3.08 10.54
N GLN A 233 5.54 -3.96 10.42
CA GLN A 233 6.79 -3.88 11.21
C GLN A 233 7.94 -4.60 10.50
N PRO A 234 9.21 -4.35 10.88
CA PRO A 234 10.38 -4.95 10.23
C PRO A 234 10.38 -6.48 10.18
N SER A 235 9.86 -7.14 11.22
CA SER A 235 9.77 -8.61 11.26
C SER A 235 8.83 -9.19 10.20
N ASP A 236 7.81 -8.45 9.76
CA ASP A 236 6.90 -8.89 8.70
C ASP A 236 7.66 -8.94 7.36
N ALA A 237 8.49 -7.91 7.09
CA ALA A 237 9.31 -7.86 5.88
C ALA A 237 10.37 -8.97 5.85
N THR A 238 11.10 -9.17 6.94
CA THR A 238 12.09 -10.25 7.03
C THR A 238 11.43 -11.63 6.98
N GLY A 239 10.20 -11.74 7.49
CA GLY A 239 9.37 -12.94 7.44
C GLY A 239 9.01 -13.38 6.02
N LEU A 240 8.96 -12.47 5.04
CA LEU A 240 8.66 -12.80 3.64
C LEU A 240 9.68 -13.77 3.02
N VAL A 241 10.93 -13.71 3.47
CA VAL A 241 12.04 -14.51 2.92
C VAL A 241 12.63 -15.47 3.95
N SER A 242 12.17 -15.44 5.21
CA SER A 242 12.61 -16.37 6.22
C SER A 242 11.80 -17.67 6.16
N THR A 243 12.42 -18.74 5.71
CA THR A 243 11.85 -20.09 5.76
C THR A 243 12.00 -20.66 7.16
N GLY A 244 11.02 -20.39 8.06
CA GLY A 244 10.94 -21.04 9.37
C GLY A 244 12.11 -20.82 10.34
N GLY A 245 12.74 -19.63 10.31
CA GLY A 245 13.85 -19.27 11.21
C GLY A 245 15.24 -19.70 10.71
N ALA A 246 15.34 -20.29 9.51
CA ALA A 246 16.60 -20.47 8.83
C ALA A 246 16.79 -19.36 7.79
N SER A 247 17.93 -18.66 7.83
CA SER A 247 18.41 -17.88 6.69
C SER A 247 18.44 -18.79 5.46
N ALA A 248 18.34 -18.22 4.24
CA ALA A 248 18.42 -18.98 2.99
C ALA A 248 19.67 -19.86 2.96
N ASP A 249 19.49 -21.06 3.45
CA ASP A 249 20.47 -22.13 3.43
C ASP A 249 20.22 -22.94 2.15
N PRO A 250 21.25 -23.30 1.39
CA PRO A 250 21.14 -24.18 0.24
C PRO A 250 20.28 -25.42 0.48
N THR A 251 20.28 -25.94 1.68
CA THR A 251 19.48 -27.12 2.06
C THR A 251 17.99 -26.80 2.14
N SER A 252 17.61 -25.61 2.60
CA SER A 252 16.21 -25.14 2.62
C SER A 252 15.68 -24.99 1.19
N ILE A 253 16.48 -24.44 0.29
CA ILE A 253 16.17 -24.32 -1.14
C ILE A 253 15.98 -25.72 -1.74
N ALA A 254 16.91 -26.65 -1.50
CA ALA A 254 16.83 -28.02 -1.99
C ALA A 254 15.58 -28.77 -1.50
N VAL A 255 15.14 -28.52 -0.26
CA VAL A 255 13.89 -29.08 0.28
C VAL A 255 12.67 -28.49 -0.44
N ILE A 256 12.62 -27.18 -0.63
CA ILE A 256 11.52 -26.51 -1.35
C ILE A 256 11.48 -26.99 -2.82
N GLU A 257 12.63 -27.12 -3.47
CA GLU A 257 12.72 -27.70 -4.81
C GLU A 257 12.20 -29.13 -4.87
N SER A 258 12.55 -29.96 -3.88
CA SER A 258 12.04 -31.32 -3.76
C SER A 258 10.52 -31.35 -3.58
N GLN A 259 9.97 -30.45 -2.76
CA GLN A 259 8.52 -30.27 -2.61
C GLN A 259 7.87 -29.84 -3.91
N THR A 260 8.51 -28.95 -4.68
CA THR A 260 8.07 -28.53 -6.01
C THR A 260 7.93 -29.73 -6.95
N ARG A 261 8.92 -30.62 -6.97
CA ARG A 261 8.92 -31.84 -7.79
C ARG A 261 7.85 -32.85 -7.32
N ILE A 262 7.74 -33.07 -6.01
CA ILE A 262 6.77 -33.99 -5.42
C ILE A 262 5.34 -33.51 -5.67
N SER A 263 5.06 -32.22 -5.51
CA SER A 263 3.72 -31.63 -5.74
C SER A 263 3.26 -31.76 -7.19
N GLY A 264 4.21 -31.82 -8.14
CA GLY A 264 3.94 -32.02 -9.56
C GLY A 264 3.61 -33.48 -9.91
N GLY A 265 4.08 -34.47 -9.13
CA GLY A 265 3.94 -35.87 -9.46
C GLY A 265 4.46 -36.19 -10.88
N ASN A 266 3.87 -37.22 -11.54
CA ASN A 266 4.15 -37.54 -12.94
C ASN A 266 3.29 -36.78 -13.94
N THR A 267 2.52 -35.78 -13.53
CA THR A 267 1.67 -34.99 -14.41
C THR A 267 2.49 -33.94 -15.15
N PRO A 268 2.46 -33.87 -16.50
CA PRO A 268 3.07 -32.80 -17.26
C PRO A 268 2.49 -31.46 -16.82
N PHE A 269 3.32 -30.44 -16.73
CA PHE A 269 2.87 -29.08 -16.47
C PHE A 269 2.06 -28.59 -17.70
N VAL A 270 0.85 -28.08 -17.48
CA VAL A 270 0.01 -27.52 -18.55
C VAL A 270 0.03 -26.01 -18.40
N ALA A 271 0.71 -25.32 -19.31
CA ALA A 271 0.76 -23.86 -19.34
C ALA A 271 -0.66 -23.27 -19.56
N GLY A 272 -0.98 -22.19 -18.85
CA GLY A 272 -2.26 -21.48 -18.99
C GLY A 272 -3.38 -21.97 -18.07
N THR A 273 -3.11 -22.92 -17.15
CA THR A 273 -4.08 -23.34 -16.11
C THR A 273 -3.94 -22.56 -14.80
N GLU A 274 -3.25 -21.44 -14.83
CA GLU A 274 -2.96 -20.58 -13.67
C GLU A 274 -4.12 -19.64 -13.29
N THR A 275 -5.34 -19.93 -13.74
CA THR A 275 -6.53 -19.17 -13.33
C THR A 275 -6.69 -19.24 -11.80
N SER A 276 -6.86 -18.07 -11.21
CA SER A 276 -6.93 -17.86 -9.78
C SER A 276 -7.84 -18.86 -9.05
N ILE A 277 -7.41 -19.34 -7.89
CA ILE A 277 -8.23 -20.18 -6.98
C ILE A 277 -9.60 -19.56 -6.72
N GLY A 278 -9.74 -18.25 -6.77
CA GLY A 278 -11.01 -17.53 -6.62
C GLY A 278 -12.07 -17.88 -7.68
N GLY A 279 -11.67 -18.14 -8.94
CA GLY A 279 -12.60 -18.58 -10.00
C GLY A 279 -13.10 -20.02 -9.83
N ALA A 280 -12.30 -20.88 -9.21
CA ALA A 280 -12.65 -22.28 -8.98
C ALA A 280 -13.53 -22.49 -7.72
N MET A 281 -13.67 -21.50 -6.87
CA MET A 281 -14.45 -21.58 -5.62
C MET A 281 -15.88 -21.04 -5.74
N SER A 282 -16.26 -20.44 -6.84
CA SER A 282 -17.63 -20.02 -7.11
C SER A 282 -18.41 -21.17 -7.74
N ALA A 283 -19.06 -22.00 -6.94
CA ALA A 283 -20.00 -23.00 -7.43
C ALA A 283 -21.25 -22.30 -7.99
N PRO A 284 -21.63 -22.51 -9.25
CA PRO A 284 -22.78 -21.83 -9.86
C PRO A 284 -24.14 -22.25 -9.30
N ASN A 285 -24.29 -23.17 -8.40
CA ASN A 285 -25.61 -23.66 -7.95
C ASN A 285 -25.63 -24.20 -6.51
N GLY A 286 -25.22 -23.43 -5.51
CA GLY A 286 -25.55 -23.74 -4.11
C GLY A 286 -25.06 -25.08 -3.53
N GLY A 287 -24.13 -25.75 -4.20
CA GLY A 287 -23.49 -26.98 -3.73
C GLY A 287 -22.30 -26.67 -2.80
N THR A 288 -22.03 -27.53 -1.85
CA THR A 288 -20.94 -27.38 -0.88
C THR A 288 -19.59 -27.32 -1.61
N PRO A 289 -18.83 -26.20 -1.52
CA PRO A 289 -17.66 -25.91 -2.40
C PRO A 289 -16.46 -26.84 -2.27
N GLY A 290 -16.51 -27.87 -1.47
CA GLY A 290 -15.33 -28.71 -1.21
C GLY A 290 -15.31 -30.08 -1.90
N VAL A 291 -16.45 -30.56 -2.38
CA VAL A 291 -16.56 -31.97 -2.84
C VAL A 291 -16.41 -32.09 -4.37
N GLN A 292 -16.78 -31.07 -5.13
CA GLN A 292 -16.67 -31.06 -6.59
C GLN A 292 -15.24 -30.91 -7.12
N LEU A 293 -14.38 -30.20 -6.41
CA LEU A 293 -12.96 -29.99 -6.78
C LEU A 293 -12.13 -31.31 -6.79
N LEU A 294 -12.54 -32.31 -6.04
CA LEU A 294 -11.79 -33.59 -5.90
C LEU A 294 -12.19 -34.65 -6.94
N THR A 295 -13.26 -34.43 -7.68
CA THR A 295 -13.75 -35.37 -8.69
C THR A 295 -13.47 -34.92 -10.13
N ASP A 296 -13.09 -33.65 -10.34
CA ASP A 296 -12.72 -33.10 -11.64
C ASP A 296 -11.19 -33.18 -11.83
N ALA A 297 -10.75 -34.02 -12.76
CA ALA A 297 -9.33 -34.21 -13.08
C ALA A 297 -8.64 -32.91 -13.54
N THR A 298 -9.37 -31.99 -14.17
CA THR A 298 -8.87 -30.69 -14.61
C THR A 298 -8.62 -29.77 -13.40
N ALA A 299 -9.56 -29.71 -12.45
CA ALA A 299 -9.42 -28.94 -11.22
C ALA A 299 -8.28 -29.46 -10.34
N ASP A 300 -8.11 -30.79 -10.24
CA ASP A 300 -6.99 -31.42 -9.52
C ASP A 300 -5.64 -31.05 -10.15
N THR A 301 -5.54 -31.07 -11.47
CA THR A 301 -4.34 -30.66 -12.20
C THR A 301 -4.04 -29.18 -12.00
N THR A 302 -5.06 -28.31 -12.04
CA THR A 302 -4.92 -26.87 -11.80
C THR A 302 -4.41 -26.59 -10.39
N LEU A 303 -5.01 -27.22 -9.38
CA LEU A 303 -4.58 -27.10 -7.98
C LEU A 303 -3.13 -27.58 -7.77
N LYS A 304 -2.75 -28.71 -8.36
CA LYS A 304 -1.38 -29.22 -8.31
C LYS A 304 -0.38 -28.26 -8.95
N ASN A 305 -0.71 -27.68 -10.09
CA ASN A 305 0.13 -26.68 -10.74
C ASN A 305 0.27 -25.42 -9.91
N GLN A 306 -0.79 -24.93 -9.28
CA GLN A 306 -0.76 -23.78 -8.39
C GLN A 306 0.14 -24.02 -7.17
N VAL A 307 0.00 -25.18 -6.53
CA VAL A 307 0.87 -25.60 -5.39
C VAL A 307 2.32 -25.71 -5.85
N ARG A 308 2.56 -26.29 -7.01
CA ARG A 308 3.89 -26.42 -7.61
C ARG A 308 4.52 -25.06 -7.90
N CYS A 309 3.77 -24.13 -8.49
CA CYS A 309 4.22 -22.76 -8.72
C CYS A 309 4.49 -22.02 -7.42
N ALA A 310 3.67 -22.21 -6.38
CA ALA A 310 3.91 -21.61 -5.08
C ALA A 310 5.26 -22.05 -4.49
N TYR A 311 5.59 -23.34 -4.55
CA TYR A 311 6.89 -23.85 -4.10
C TYR A 311 8.04 -23.35 -4.98
N ALA A 312 7.89 -23.34 -6.31
CA ALA A 312 8.91 -22.84 -7.22
C ALA A 312 9.22 -21.34 -6.98
N LYS A 313 8.17 -20.53 -6.79
CA LYS A 313 8.30 -19.12 -6.42
C LYS A 313 8.94 -18.92 -5.05
N SER A 314 8.61 -19.78 -4.07
CA SER A 314 9.25 -19.75 -2.75
C SER A 314 10.74 -20.08 -2.83
N ALA A 315 11.11 -21.07 -3.65
CA ALA A 315 12.52 -21.40 -3.89
C ALA A 315 13.27 -20.24 -4.56
N TYR A 316 12.66 -19.62 -5.57
CA TYR A 316 13.22 -18.41 -6.21
C TYR A 316 13.39 -17.27 -5.21
N THR A 317 12.39 -17.01 -4.38
CA THR A 317 12.44 -15.95 -3.38
C THR A 317 13.57 -16.20 -2.37
N ALA A 318 13.73 -17.44 -1.91
CA ALA A 318 14.81 -17.80 -1.00
C ALA A 318 16.20 -17.67 -1.64
N ASP A 319 16.34 -18.03 -2.92
CA ASP A 319 17.60 -17.89 -3.68
C ASP A 319 17.93 -16.42 -3.97
N ALA A 320 16.98 -15.67 -4.53
CA ALA A 320 17.19 -14.29 -4.95
C ALA A 320 17.34 -13.31 -3.78
N PHE A 321 16.65 -13.56 -2.67
CA PHE A 321 16.56 -12.65 -1.52
C PHE A 321 17.05 -13.31 -0.23
N GLY A 322 17.97 -14.23 -0.31
CA GLY A 322 18.46 -15.09 0.76
C GLY A 322 19.07 -14.40 1.98
N ASN A 323 19.12 -13.07 1.99
CA ASN A 323 19.49 -12.27 3.16
C ASN A 323 18.27 -11.48 3.68
N PRO A 324 17.54 -11.97 4.70
CA PRO A 324 16.42 -11.24 5.30
C PRO A 324 16.78 -9.83 5.78
N ALA A 325 18.04 -9.61 6.17
CA ALA A 325 18.53 -8.29 6.58
C ALA A 325 18.46 -7.25 5.45
N ALA A 326 18.44 -7.67 4.18
CA ALA A 326 18.25 -6.76 3.05
C ALA A 326 16.86 -6.09 3.04
N LEU A 327 15.86 -6.75 3.63
CA LEU A 327 14.49 -6.25 3.74
C LEU A 327 14.24 -5.48 5.05
N ASP A 328 15.17 -5.58 6.02
CA ASP A 328 15.03 -4.97 7.34
C ASP A 328 15.39 -3.48 7.31
N PRO A 329 14.43 -2.56 7.55
CA PRO A 329 14.73 -1.13 7.60
C PRO A 329 15.65 -0.76 8.76
N THR A 330 15.71 -1.56 9.82
CA THR A 330 16.59 -1.32 10.98
C THR A 330 18.06 -1.65 10.69
N GLN A 331 18.33 -2.29 9.56
CA GLN A 331 19.67 -2.62 9.09
C GLN A 331 20.09 -1.76 7.87
N ASP A 332 19.20 -0.90 7.35
CA ASP A 332 19.49 -0.06 6.20
C ASP A 332 20.27 1.21 6.63
N PRO A 333 21.54 1.34 6.23
CA PRO A 333 22.35 2.51 6.62
C PRO A 333 21.80 3.83 6.08
N MET A 334 21.01 3.82 5.00
CA MET A 334 20.37 5.03 4.47
C MET A 334 19.21 5.49 5.35
N ILE A 335 18.68 4.62 6.19
CA ILE A 335 17.61 4.95 7.14
C ILE A 335 18.20 5.32 8.50
N ILE A 336 19.10 4.49 9.05
CA ILE A 336 19.50 4.55 10.46
C ILE A 336 20.88 5.17 10.70
N ALA A 337 21.73 5.29 9.67
CA ALA A 337 23.11 5.75 9.83
C ALA A 337 23.32 7.19 9.33
N GLY A 338 24.50 7.74 9.63
CA GLY A 338 24.91 9.08 9.21
C GLY A 338 24.67 10.14 10.28
N SER A 339 25.07 11.38 9.98
CA SER A 339 24.89 12.53 10.88
C SER A 339 23.42 12.97 11.01
N THR A 340 22.60 12.63 10.03
CA THR A 340 21.16 12.92 9.98
C THR A 340 20.40 11.66 9.58
N PRO A 341 20.23 10.67 10.51
CA PRO A 341 19.43 9.50 10.21
C PRO A 341 17.97 9.90 9.96
N ILE A 342 17.29 9.19 9.06
CA ILE A 342 15.84 9.38 8.84
C ILE A 342 15.11 8.99 10.12
N PHE A 343 15.45 7.80 10.63
CA PHE A 343 14.97 7.29 11.91
C PHE A 343 16.15 6.75 12.72
N THR A 344 16.12 6.97 14.04
CA THR A 344 17.05 6.36 14.99
C THR A 344 16.52 4.97 15.40
N ALA A 345 17.39 4.15 16.00
CA ALA A 345 16.97 2.83 16.50
C ALA A 345 15.83 2.93 17.54
N SER A 346 15.80 4.00 18.34
CA SER A 346 14.72 4.24 19.33
C SER A 346 13.39 4.60 18.68
N ASP A 347 13.40 5.24 17.50
CA ASP A 347 12.17 5.65 16.82
C ASP A 347 11.32 4.44 16.39
N PHE A 348 11.95 3.29 16.14
CA PHE A 348 11.25 2.04 15.79
C PHE A 348 10.37 1.44 16.90
N GLN A 349 10.43 1.99 18.12
CA GLN A 349 9.46 1.68 19.18
C GLN A 349 8.08 2.30 18.89
N ASN A 350 8.02 3.30 18.02
CA ASN A 350 6.77 3.88 17.53
C ASN A 350 6.27 3.06 16.34
N SER A 351 5.03 2.56 16.42
CA SER A 351 4.40 1.75 15.38
C SER A 351 4.31 2.46 14.03
N ASP A 352 4.02 3.77 14.03
CA ASP A 352 3.90 4.56 12.80
C ASP A 352 5.25 4.65 12.08
N VAL A 353 6.35 4.79 12.84
CA VAL A 353 7.71 4.77 12.31
C VAL A 353 8.07 3.39 11.78
N ALA A 354 7.82 2.32 12.56
CA ALA A 354 8.13 0.96 12.16
C ALA A 354 7.40 0.58 10.87
N ALA A 355 6.10 0.87 10.78
CA ALA A 355 5.29 0.63 9.60
C ALA A 355 5.78 1.46 8.39
N THR A 356 5.99 2.77 8.57
CA THR A 356 6.45 3.67 7.50
C THR A 356 7.81 3.24 6.97
N ALA A 357 8.78 2.98 7.85
CA ALA A 357 10.12 2.57 7.46
C ALA A 357 10.11 1.25 6.68
N THR A 358 9.26 0.30 7.09
CA THR A 358 9.17 -1.00 6.44
C THR A 358 8.52 -0.90 5.07
N VAL A 359 7.38 -0.23 4.96
CA VAL A 359 6.67 -0.05 3.68
C VAL A 359 7.52 0.77 2.70
N MET A 360 8.08 1.92 3.13
CA MET A 360 8.90 2.74 2.23
C MET A 360 10.12 1.98 1.68
N LYS A 361 10.79 1.17 2.54
CA LYS A 361 11.92 0.37 2.09
C LYS A 361 11.49 -0.66 1.06
N LEU A 362 10.44 -1.43 1.32
CA LEU A 362 9.98 -2.46 0.40
C LEU A 362 9.53 -1.88 -0.95
N VAL A 363 8.84 -0.74 -0.96
CA VAL A 363 8.32 -0.12 -2.17
C VAL A 363 9.43 0.59 -2.96
N ILE A 364 10.25 1.42 -2.31
CA ILE A 364 11.29 2.21 -3.00
C ILE A 364 12.43 1.32 -3.49
N ASP A 365 12.79 0.27 -2.75
CA ASP A 365 13.80 -0.70 -3.19
C ASP A 365 13.27 -1.65 -4.28
N GLY A 366 11.95 -1.62 -4.56
CA GLY A 366 11.31 -2.38 -5.63
C GLY A 366 10.94 -3.81 -5.22
N TYR A 367 10.92 -4.13 -3.93
CA TYR A 367 10.43 -5.42 -3.43
C TYR A 367 8.89 -5.51 -3.48
N ALA A 368 8.21 -4.38 -3.29
CA ALA A 368 6.77 -4.25 -3.48
C ALA A 368 6.48 -3.17 -4.54
N GLY A 369 5.38 -3.34 -5.30
CA GLY A 369 4.97 -2.38 -6.34
C GLY A 369 4.33 -1.13 -5.75
N ALA A 370 3.38 -1.33 -4.82
CA ALA A 370 2.71 -0.24 -4.12
C ALA A 370 2.43 -0.60 -2.66
N GLY A 371 2.33 0.43 -1.80
CA GLY A 371 2.09 0.25 -0.38
C GLY A 371 1.10 1.25 0.21
N THR A 372 0.30 0.80 1.20
CA THR A 372 -0.55 1.67 2.01
C THR A 372 -0.02 1.73 3.43
N ILE A 373 0.16 2.95 3.95
CA ILE A 373 0.54 3.24 5.33
C ILE A 373 -0.67 3.89 6.00
N THR A 374 -1.27 3.24 6.97
CA THR A 374 -2.36 3.80 7.76
C THR A 374 -1.81 4.45 9.02
N LEU A 375 -2.18 5.71 9.23
CA LEU A 375 -1.89 6.44 10.46
C LEU A 375 -3.21 6.72 11.18
N GLY A 376 -3.31 6.31 12.44
CA GLY A 376 -4.53 6.45 13.22
C GLY A 376 -4.68 7.76 13.97
N GLY A 377 -5.92 8.07 14.41
CA GLY A 377 -6.22 9.19 15.31
C GLY A 377 -6.37 10.54 14.60
N TYR A 378 -6.86 10.54 13.38
CA TYR A 378 -7.10 11.75 12.59
C TYR A 378 -8.53 12.28 12.68
N ASP A 379 -9.35 11.67 13.48
CA ASP A 379 -10.68 12.15 13.86
C ASP A 379 -10.57 13.14 15.04
N TYR A 380 -9.92 14.31 14.81
CA TYR A 380 -9.52 15.26 15.85
C TYR A 380 -10.47 16.47 15.98
N HIS A 381 -11.77 16.24 16.08
CA HIS A 381 -12.78 17.30 16.24
C HIS A 381 -13.14 17.57 17.71
N ASP A 382 -12.14 17.72 18.56
CA ASP A 382 -12.24 17.89 20.02
C ASP A 382 -12.47 19.37 20.47
N GLY A 383 -12.70 20.26 19.52
CA GLY A 383 -12.84 21.70 19.76
C GLY A 383 -11.53 22.46 19.84
N THR A 384 -10.38 21.77 19.85
CA THR A 384 -9.04 22.38 19.87
C THR A 384 -8.37 22.33 18.50
N ARG A 385 -7.28 23.06 18.32
CA ARG A 385 -6.39 22.97 17.17
C ARG A 385 -5.21 22.04 17.42
N ALA A 386 -4.75 21.99 18.66
CA ALA A 386 -3.47 21.40 19.05
C ALA A 386 -3.35 19.92 18.66
N THR A 387 -4.43 19.14 18.84
CA THR A 387 -4.45 17.70 18.50
C THR A 387 -4.22 17.52 16.99
N GLY A 388 -4.96 18.25 16.15
CA GLY A 388 -4.81 18.18 14.69
C GLY A 388 -3.44 18.63 14.20
N GLU A 389 -2.88 19.71 14.78
CA GLU A 389 -1.52 20.15 14.46
C GLU A 389 -0.47 19.06 14.77
N GLY A 390 -0.60 18.39 15.91
CA GLY A 390 0.31 17.29 16.29
C GLY A 390 0.20 16.10 15.33
N ARG A 391 -1.03 15.66 15.02
CA ARG A 391 -1.28 14.55 14.09
C ARG A 391 -0.80 14.86 12.69
N ASN A 392 -1.15 16.02 12.14
CA ASN A 392 -0.72 16.45 10.81
C ASN A 392 0.81 16.61 10.73
N PHE A 393 1.46 17.09 11.80
CA PHE A 393 2.92 17.15 11.87
C PHE A 393 3.53 15.73 11.80
N THR A 394 2.97 14.74 12.51
CA THR A 394 3.41 13.34 12.47
C THR A 394 3.23 12.76 11.05
N ALA A 395 2.07 12.96 10.39
CA ALA A 395 1.89 12.54 9.00
C ALA A 395 2.97 13.18 8.10
N GLY A 396 3.22 14.46 8.28
CA GLY A 396 4.29 15.16 7.55
C GLY A 396 5.67 14.56 7.77
N GLN A 397 5.99 14.14 9.00
CA GLN A 397 7.26 13.46 9.29
C GLN A 397 7.38 12.13 8.54
N MET A 398 6.32 11.33 8.50
CA MET A 398 6.32 10.05 7.79
C MET A 398 6.43 10.26 6.26
N ILE A 399 5.70 11.21 5.70
CA ILE A 399 5.80 11.61 4.29
C ILE A 399 7.22 12.10 3.97
N GLY A 400 7.77 12.96 4.81
CA GLY A 400 9.13 13.51 4.66
C GLY A 400 10.20 12.42 4.70
N ALA A 401 10.02 11.39 5.55
CA ALA A 401 10.90 10.23 5.62
C ALA A 401 10.92 9.44 4.29
N VAL A 402 9.74 9.24 3.69
CA VAL A 402 9.63 8.55 2.38
C VAL A 402 10.33 9.36 1.28
N LEU A 403 10.10 10.68 1.23
CA LEU A 403 10.75 11.56 0.25
C LEU A 403 12.28 11.57 0.42
N GLU A 404 12.76 11.67 1.65
CA GLU A 404 14.20 11.66 1.96
C GLU A 404 14.84 10.31 1.60
N TYR A 405 14.16 9.20 1.88
CA TYR A 405 14.66 7.88 1.52
C TYR A 405 14.72 7.70 -0.01
N ALA A 406 13.67 8.13 -0.73
CA ALA A 406 13.66 8.12 -2.19
C ALA A 406 14.82 8.94 -2.78
N GLN A 407 15.10 10.11 -2.19
CA GLN A 407 16.25 10.94 -2.57
C GLN A 407 17.58 10.22 -2.35
N ARG A 408 17.78 9.61 -1.17
CA ARG A 408 19.01 8.87 -0.85
C ARG A 408 19.22 7.66 -1.76
N LYS A 409 18.13 7.02 -2.20
CA LYS A 409 18.16 5.91 -3.16
C LYS A 409 18.26 6.35 -4.62
N GLY A 410 18.12 7.66 -4.90
CA GLY A 410 18.06 8.17 -6.27
C GLY A 410 16.89 7.61 -7.08
N LYS A 411 15.75 7.35 -6.43
CA LYS A 411 14.55 6.76 -7.03
C LYS A 411 13.40 7.75 -7.02
N PRO A 412 12.59 7.82 -8.09
CA PRO A 412 11.35 8.59 -8.05
C PRO A 412 10.33 7.89 -7.16
N VAL A 413 9.35 8.64 -6.64
CA VAL A 413 8.21 8.11 -5.89
C VAL A 413 7.00 9.02 -6.04
N MET A 414 5.80 8.43 -6.12
CA MET A 414 4.52 9.14 -5.96
C MET A 414 3.93 8.77 -4.60
N ILE A 415 3.60 9.78 -3.81
CA ILE A 415 2.93 9.66 -2.51
C ILE A 415 1.54 10.25 -2.62
N TYR A 416 0.51 9.48 -2.32
CA TYR A 416 -0.88 9.92 -2.33
C TYR A 416 -1.41 9.97 -0.90
N VAL A 417 -1.99 11.10 -0.49
CA VAL A 417 -2.45 11.33 0.88
C VAL A 417 -3.96 11.45 0.90
N ILE A 418 -4.61 10.56 1.64
CA ILE A 418 -6.06 10.47 1.77
C ILE A 418 -6.49 10.45 3.23
N SER A 419 -7.74 10.76 3.46
CA SER A 419 -8.41 10.66 4.75
C SER A 419 -9.88 10.32 4.50
N ASP A 420 -10.56 9.66 5.42
CA ASP A 420 -11.96 9.23 5.23
C ASP A 420 -13.01 10.32 5.50
N GLY A 421 -12.61 11.56 5.48
CA GLY A 421 -13.48 12.70 5.62
C GLY A 421 -12.67 13.98 5.67
N SER A 422 -13.22 15.03 6.25
CA SER A 422 -12.53 16.25 6.59
C SER A 422 -13.27 17.01 7.69
N LEU A 423 -12.63 18.02 8.25
CA LEU A 423 -13.13 18.80 9.37
C LEU A 423 -13.30 20.25 9.00
N SER A 424 -14.37 20.88 9.51
CA SER A 424 -14.52 22.35 9.50
C SER A 424 -14.12 22.95 10.83
N SER A 425 -13.72 24.23 10.81
CA SER A 425 -13.34 24.94 12.02
C SER A 425 -14.56 25.41 12.83
N ASN A 426 -14.35 25.55 14.14
CA ASN A 426 -15.32 26.18 15.05
C ASN A 426 -15.19 27.71 15.09
N LEU A 427 -14.36 28.30 14.26
CA LEU A 427 -14.06 29.74 14.18
C LEU A 427 -13.44 30.32 15.47
N MET A 428 -13.04 29.49 16.43
CA MET A 428 -12.38 29.95 17.67
C MET A 428 -10.87 29.76 17.56
N VAL A 429 -10.13 30.83 17.87
CA VAL A 429 -8.66 30.81 17.84
C VAL A 429 -8.13 30.00 19.04
N ASP A 430 -7.34 28.99 18.75
CA ASP A 430 -6.58 28.24 19.77
C ASP A 430 -5.21 28.90 19.99
N ASN A 431 -5.10 29.68 21.04
CA ASN A 431 -3.87 30.39 21.42
C ASN A 431 -2.91 29.53 22.25
N SER A 432 -3.18 28.25 22.46
CA SER A 432 -2.22 27.35 23.08
C SER A 432 -0.97 27.22 22.19
N VAL A 433 0.14 26.79 22.79
CA VAL A 433 1.40 26.56 22.05
C VAL A 433 1.18 25.56 20.91
N GLY A 434 0.38 24.51 21.14
CA GLY A 434 0.05 23.50 20.13
C GLY A 434 -0.92 24.01 19.06
N GLY A 435 -1.84 24.92 19.41
CA GLY A 435 -2.85 25.49 18.50
C GLY A 435 -2.28 26.54 17.55
N ARG A 436 -1.15 27.16 17.90
CA ARG A 436 -0.39 28.09 17.03
C ARG A 436 -1.18 29.30 16.53
N GLY A 437 -2.22 29.70 17.26
CA GLY A 437 -3.09 30.81 16.86
C GLY A 437 -4.01 30.52 15.68
N LYS A 438 -4.18 29.27 15.29
CA LYS A 438 -5.11 28.82 14.26
C LYS A 438 -6.49 28.48 14.84
N LEU A 439 -7.47 28.29 13.97
CA LEU A 439 -8.81 27.97 14.39
C LEU A 439 -8.98 26.50 14.76
N GLY A 440 -9.70 26.23 15.86
CA GLY A 440 -9.98 24.90 16.37
C GLY A 440 -10.92 24.11 15.45
N TRP A 441 -10.98 22.80 15.60
CA TRP A 441 -11.80 21.90 14.81
C TRP A 441 -13.11 21.56 15.52
N GLN A 442 -14.21 21.52 14.76
CA GLN A 442 -15.54 21.32 15.35
C GLN A 442 -16.11 19.95 15.03
N GLY A 443 -16.14 19.55 13.79
CA GLY A 443 -16.82 18.33 13.38
C GLY A 443 -16.62 18.02 11.91
N ASP A 444 -17.07 16.84 11.54
CA ASP A 444 -16.97 16.34 10.18
C ASP A 444 -17.73 17.22 9.20
N ASN A 445 -17.14 17.41 8.04
CA ASN A 445 -17.71 18.21 6.98
C ASN A 445 -17.27 17.69 5.62
N SER A 446 -18.14 16.94 4.98
CA SER A 446 -17.88 16.34 3.66
C SER A 446 -17.53 17.37 2.58
N SER A 447 -18.10 18.58 2.66
CA SER A 447 -17.88 19.61 1.63
C SER A 447 -16.50 20.26 1.64
N VAL A 448 -15.67 20.01 2.65
CA VAL A 448 -14.29 20.53 2.74
C VAL A 448 -13.22 19.45 2.53
N ALA A 449 -13.63 18.23 2.18
CA ALA A 449 -12.71 17.15 1.93
C ALA A 449 -11.88 17.37 0.66
N SER A 450 -10.70 16.83 0.64
CA SER A 450 -9.77 16.85 -0.49
C SER A 450 -8.65 15.86 -0.26
N THR A 451 -7.95 15.55 -1.32
CA THR A 451 -6.72 14.76 -1.27
C THR A 451 -5.61 15.50 -2.01
N PHE A 452 -4.36 15.13 -1.75
CA PHE A 452 -3.25 15.60 -2.54
C PHE A 452 -2.24 14.48 -2.79
N PHE A 453 -1.41 14.67 -3.79
CA PHE A 453 -0.25 13.81 -3.97
C PHE A 453 1.03 14.62 -4.13
N LEU A 454 2.14 14.02 -3.73
CA LEU A 454 3.48 14.51 -3.93
C LEU A 454 4.24 13.57 -4.85
N VAL A 455 5.09 14.13 -5.68
CA VAL A 455 5.97 13.38 -6.56
C VAL A 455 7.40 13.87 -6.34
N TYR A 456 8.30 12.96 -6.06
CA TYR A 456 9.73 13.23 -6.05
C TYR A 456 10.37 12.62 -7.31
N SER A 457 11.26 13.38 -7.94
CA SER A 457 12.11 12.89 -9.01
C SER A 457 13.57 13.25 -8.75
N PRO A 458 14.51 12.30 -8.86
CA PRO A 458 15.94 12.56 -8.70
C PRO A 458 16.54 13.39 -9.84
N THR A 459 15.85 13.49 -10.98
CA THR A 459 16.29 14.27 -12.16
C THR A 459 15.88 15.74 -12.08
N GLY A 460 15.20 16.15 -11.03
CA GLY A 460 14.71 17.51 -10.79
C GLY A 460 13.22 17.59 -10.57
N ARG A 461 12.73 18.79 -10.25
CA ARG A 461 11.31 19.02 -9.93
C ARG A 461 10.41 18.58 -11.10
N PRO A 462 9.43 17.70 -10.88
CA PRO A 462 8.46 17.30 -11.90
C PRO A 462 7.77 18.51 -12.55
N LYS A 463 7.71 18.55 -13.87
CA LYS A 463 7.15 19.66 -14.65
C LYS A 463 5.64 19.52 -14.75
N LEU A 464 4.95 20.65 -14.67
CA LEU A 464 3.50 20.73 -14.82
C LEU A 464 3.11 20.67 -16.30
N ARG A 465 2.17 19.79 -16.64
CA ARG A 465 1.63 19.66 -18.01
C ARG A 465 0.78 20.87 -18.40
N ASN A 466 -0.04 21.36 -17.45
CA ASN A 466 -1.04 22.40 -17.68
C ASN A 466 -0.70 23.73 -16.95
N GLY A 467 0.59 23.98 -16.67
CA GLY A 467 1.02 25.13 -15.90
C GLY A 467 0.53 25.12 -14.45
N ALA A 468 0.68 26.25 -13.73
CA ALA A 468 0.38 26.33 -12.30
C ALA A 468 -1.10 26.03 -11.96
N ALA A 469 -2.03 26.34 -12.84
CA ALA A 469 -3.44 26.03 -12.64
C ALA A 469 -3.72 24.52 -12.61
N GLY A 470 -2.90 23.70 -13.30
CA GLY A 470 -3.00 22.23 -13.32
C GLY A 470 -2.58 21.56 -12.01
N GLN A 471 -2.01 22.28 -11.04
CA GLN A 471 -1.72 21.74 -9.71
C GLN A 471 -2.96 21.60 -8.82
N GLN A 472 -4.08 22.18 -9.21
CA GLN A 472 -5.36 21.99 -8.53
C GLN A 472 -6.39 21.47 -9.51
N ILE A 473 -6.86 20.24 -9.29
CA ILE A 473 -7.89 19.60 -10.11
C ILE A 473 -9.21 19.65 -9.35
N GLY A 474 -10.23 20.26 -9.98
CA GLY A 474 -11.40 20.77 -9.28
C GLY A 474 -11.10 22.09 -8.58
N TYR A 475 -12.08 22.65 -7.86
CA TYR A 475 -11.91 23.91 -7.16
C TYR A 475 -12.94 24.08 -6.04
N PHE A 476 -12.68 25.07 -5.19
CA PHE A 476 -13.56 25.47 -4.10
C PHE A 476 -14.38 26.71 -4.50
N SER A 477 -15.56 26.84 -3.96
CA SER A 477 -16.28 28.10 -3.92
C SER A 477 -15.62 29.08 -2.91
N SER A 478 -15.92 30.36 -3.01
CA SER A 478 -15.29 31.36 -2.15
C SER A 478 -15.56 31.16 -0.66
N ASP A 479 -16.61 30.42 -0.29
CA ASP A 479 -17.00 30.10 1.07
C ASP A 479 -16.24 28.87 1.67
N GLY A 480 -15.29 28.27 0.94
CA GLY A 480 -14.51 27.13 1.39
C GLY A 480 -15.21 25.79 1.24
N SER A 481 -16.19 25.66 0.34
CA SER A 481 -16.80 24.38 -0.03
C SER A 481 -16.31 23.91 -1.39
N VAL A 482 -16.15 22.60 -1.58
CA VAL A 482 -15.84 21.99 -2.89
C VAL A 482 -17.00 22.29 -3.86
N VAL A 483 -16.67 22.69 -5.10
CA VAL A 483 -17.64 22.77 -6.18
C VAL A 483 -17.77 21.39 -6.83
N THR A 484 -18.88 20.71 -6.58
CA THR A 484 -19.12 19.31 -6.97
C THR A 484 -19.11 19.07 -8.48
N THR A 485 -19.26 20.14 -9.28
CA THR A 485 -19.16 20.13 -10.75
C THR A 485 -17.79 20.56 -11.26
N GLY A 486 -16.85 20.84 -10.36
CA GLY A 486 -15.53 21.38 -10.71
C GLY A 486 -14.61 20.40 -11.42
N SER A 487 -14.84 19.10 -11.22
CA SER A 487 -14.21 18.02 -11.98
C SER A 487 -15.08 16.76 -11.92
N PRO A 488 -14.88 15.76 -12.77
CA PRO A 488 -15.59 14.49 -12.68
C PRO A 488 -15.41 13.80 -11.31
N ALA A 489 -14.25 13.99 -10.68
CA ALA A 489 -13.94 13.39 -9.37
C ALA A 489 -14.52 14.18 -8.18
N ALA A 490 -15.00 15.40 -8.38
CA ALA A 490 -15.36 16.30 -7.29
C ALA A 490 -16.50 15.79 -6.38
N ASN A 491 -17.34 14.90 -6.89
CA ASN A 491 -18.45 14.28 -6.13
C ASN A 491 -18.51 12.77 -6.36
N SER A 492 -17.37 12.12 -6.45
CA SER A 492 -17.31 10.65 -6.63
C SER A 492 -15.97 10.10 -6.15
N VAL A 493 -15.99 9.41 -5.03
CA VAL A 493 -14.80 8.78 -4.44
C VAL A 493 -14.20 7.70 -5.36
N ASN A 494 -15.03 7.01 -6.17
CA ASN A 494 -14.53 6.07 -7.16
C ASN A 494 -13.76 6.78 -8.29
N GLN A 495 -14.29 7.91 -8.79
CA GLN A 495 -13.61 8.70 -9.81
C GLN A 495 -12.39 9.45 -9.24
N LEU A 496 -12.40 9.76 -7.94
CA LEU A 496 -11.22 10.30 -7.25
C LEU A 496 -10.07 9.28 -7.24
N ALA A 497 -10.34 8.01 -6.95
CA ALA A 497 -9.35 6.95 -7.08
C ALA A 497 -8.86 6.79 -8.54
N GLN A 498 -9.77 6.84 -9.52
CA GLN A 498 -9.42 6.82 -10.95
C GLN A 498 -8.54 8.02 -11.34
N LEU A 499 -8.79 9.20 -10.76
CA LEU A 499 -7.98 10.40 -11.00
C LEU A 499 -6.54 10.22 -10.47
N ALA A 500 -6.36 9.57 -9.32
CA ALA A 500 -5.03 9.22 -8.82
C ALA A 500 -4.31 8.24 -9.76
N ILE A 501 -5.01 7.23 -10.28
CA ILE A 501 -4.46 6.27 -11.25
C ILE A 501 -4.08 6.97 -12.57
N LEU A 502 -4.94 7.85 -13.09
CA LEU A 502 -4.64 8.64 -14.29
C LEU A 502 -3.36 9.45 -14.11
N ASN A 503 -3.19 10.11 -12.97
CA ASN A 503 -2.00 10.92 -12.69
C ASN A 503 -0.74 10.04 -12.50
N TYR A 504 -0.88 8.85 -11.92
CA TYR A 504 0.19 7.85 -11.88
C TYR A 504 0.63 7.44 -13.29
N MET A 505 -0.33 7.11 -14.17
CA MET A 505 -0.05 6.77 -15.56
C MET A 505 0.53 7.96 -16.34
N GLY A 506 0.12 9.20 -16.02
CA GLY A 506 0.70 10.42 -16.58
C GLY A 506 2.19 10.55 -16.26
N LEU A 507 2.60 10.22 -15.03
CA LEU A 507 4.01 10.21 -14.62
C LEU A 507 4.83 9.11 -15.32
N LEU A 508 4.18 8.01 -15.73
CA LEU A 508 4.79 6.94 -16.53
C LEU A 508 4.78 7.24 -18.06
N GLY A 509 4.05 8.26 -18.50
CA GLY A 509 3.82 8.51 -19.94
C GLY A 509 2.89 7.49 -20.61
N THR A 510 2.07 6.79 -19.83
CA THR A 510 1.14 5.74 -20.30
C THR A 510 -0.34 6.16 -20.17
N ASP A 511 -0.61 7.42 -19.87
CA ASP A 511 -1.97 7.95 -19.68
C ASP A 511 -2.89 7.81 -20.90
N ALA A 512 -2.34 7.69 -22.11
CA ALA A 512 -3.11 7.36 -23.31
C ALA A 512 -3.80 5.98 -23.22
N GLN A 513 -3.27 5.05 -22.41
CA GLN A 513 -3.83 3.71 -22.20
C GLN A 513 -4.88 3.68 -21.07
N PHE A 514 -5.04 4.75 -20.30
CA PHE A 514 -5.94 4.81 -19.15
C PHE A 514 -7.38 4.36 -19.47
N PRO A 515 -8.00 4.72 -20.62
CA PRO A 515 -9.36 4.27 -20.92
C PRO A 515 -9.56 2.76 -20.99
N THR A 516 -8.48 2.00 -21.21
CA THR A 516 -8.51 0.53 -21.37
C THR A 516 -7.80 -0.22 -20.25
N THR A 517 -7.16 0.48 -19.33
CA THR A 517 -6.38 -0.13 -18.24
C THR A 517 -7.27 -0.66 -17.12
N LEU A 518 -8.38 0.04 -16.82
CA LEU A 518 -9.19 -0.28 -15.65
C LEU A 518 -10.28 -1.31 -15.97
N PRO A 519 -10.39 -2.40 -15.19
CA PRO A 519 -11.54 -3.30 -15.25
C PRO A 519 -12.85 -2.53 -15.03
N GLY A 520 -13.86 -2.75 -15.85
CA GLY A 520 -15.15 -2.07 -15.74
C GLY A 520 -15.19 -0.64 -16.28
N GLY A 521 -14.08 -0.14 -16.85
CA GLY A 521 -14.01 1.19 -17.48
C GLY A 521 -13.74 2.32 -16.50
N GLN A 522 -13.81 3.54 -16.99
CA GLN A 522 -13.51 4.76 -16.22
C GLN A 522 -14.55 5.87 -16.47
N GLY A 523 -14.71 6.79 -15.51
CA GLY A 523 -15.72 7.84 -15.53
C GLY A 523 -15.17 9.26 -15.71
N LEU A 524 -13.87 9.45 -16.01
CA LEU A 524 -13.22 10.75 -16.08
C LEU A 524 -13.37 11.46 -17.44
N GLY A 525 -13.94 10.80 -18.44
CA GLY A 525 -14.06 11.34 -19.81
C GLY A 525 -13.02 10.77 -20.77
N ALA A 526 -12.79 11.47 -21.89
CA ALA A 526 -11.89 11.00 -22.94
C ALA A 526 -11.09 12.13 -23.59
N GLY A 527 -9.99 11.79 -24.25
CA GLY A 527 -9.21 12.74 -25.06
C GLY A 527 -8.66 13.93 -24.25
N SER A 528 -8.98 15.14 -24.70
CA SER A 528 -8.51 16.38 -24.05
C SER A 528 -8.98 16.55 -22.61
N ALA A 529 -10.12 15.95 -22.23
CA ALA A 529 -10.59 15.99 -20.85
C ALA A 529 -9.63 15.25 -19.90
N LEU A 530 -9.13 14.06 -20.28
CA LEU A 530 -8.13 13.35 -19.50
C LEU A 530 -6.79 14.11 -19.42
N ALA A 531 -6.36 14.73 -20.53
CA ALA A 531 -5.15 15.55 -20.54
C ALA A 531 -5.25 16.75 -19.57
N ALA A 532 -6.42 17.38 -19.47
CA ALA A 532 -6.67 18.47 -18.52
C ALA A 532 -6.64 18.03 -17.05
N LEU A 533 -6.94 16.75 -16.78
CA LEU A 533 -6.93 16.12 -15.46
C LEU A 533 -5.56 15.51 -15.08
N THR A 534 -4.57 15.59 -15.95
CA THR A 534 -3.21 15.07 -15.70
C THR A 534 -2.28 16.23 -15.35
N ALA A 535 -1.77 16.24 -14.11
CA ALA A 535 -1.01 17.38 -13.58
C ALA A 535 0.41 17.50 -14.14
N PHE A 536 1.10 16.36 -14.36
CA PHE A 536 2.54 16.36 -14.65
C PHE A 536 2.89 15.74 -16.00
N GLU A 537 4.03 16.19 -16.54
CA GLU A 537 4.75 15.49 -17.61
C GLU A 537 5.35 14.19 -17.09
N PRO A 538 5.65 13.20 -17.95
CA PRO A 538 6.33 11.95 -17.58
C PRO A 538 7.68 12.21 -16.89
N ILE A 539 7.99 11.37 -15.88
CA ILE A 539 9.28 11.43 -15.13
C ILE A 539 10.08 10.13 -15.20
N VAL A 540 9.51 9.06 -15.75
CA VAL A 540 10.14 7.73 -15.92
C VAL A 540 10.14 7.36 -17.40
#